data_1f4326d82902be46c193993704670020
#
_entry.id   1f4326d82902be46c193993704670020
#
_cell.length_a   1.000
_cell.length_b   1.000
_cell.length_c   1.000
_cell.angle_alpha   90.00
_cell.angle_beta   90.00
_cell.angle_gamma   90.00
#
_symmetry.space_group_name_H-M   'P 1'
#
loop_
_entity.id
_entity.type
_entity.pdbx_description
1 polymer ?
#
loop_
_entity_poly.entity_id
_entity_poly.type
_entity_poly.pdbx_seq_one_letter_code
_entity_poly.pdbx_strand_id
1 'polypeptide(L)'
;MSTDKFMQTSLANKSVVERIVDQITNAIINGEVKPGDKILTEPELCETFGVGRNSVREAIKILAAYGVLEIRRADGTYICQEYNYKMLYPILYGIILQKDSKQQIIELRKVIDVGIMHEAMKRMTSEDLQRLEAVIKDMEEEIQKENPSSGTILILMFVFIQ
;
A
#
# COMPACT_ATOMS: atom_id res chain seq x y z
N MET A 1 -11.57 36.75 -11.79
CA MET A 1 -12.24 35.81 -12.71
C MET A 1 -12.42 34.52 -11.95
N SER A 2 -13.65 34.17 -11.71
CA SER A 2 -14.11 33.27 -10.67
C SER A 2 -13.72 31.82 -10.91
N THR A 3 -13.05 31.20 -9.95
CA THR A 3 -12.66 29.78 -9.87
C THR A 3 -13.90 28.87 -9.70
N ASP A 4 -15.06 29.44 -9.48
CA ASP A 4 -16.31 28.73 -9.21
C ASP A 4 -16.89 27.94 -10.40
N LYS A 5 -16.46 28.27 -11.61
CA LYS A 5 -16.97 27.59 -12.82
C LYS A 5 -16.35 26.22 -13.07
N PHE A 6 -15.21 25.93 -12.42
CA PHE A 6 -14.49 24.66 -12.59
C PHE A 6 -15.02 23.55 -11.65
N MET A 7 -15.77 23.92 -10.62
CA MET A 7 -16.25 22.96 -9.60
C MET A 7 -17.73 22.58 -9.76
N GLN A 8 -18.39 22.99 -10.83
CA GLN A 8 -19.78 22.61 -11.10
C GLN A 8 -19.95 21.31 -11.89
N THR A 9 -18.87 20.56 -12.10
CA THR A 9 -19.00 19.24 -12.72
C THR A 9 -19.42 18.24 -11.64
N SER A 10 -20.64 17.76 -11.78
CA SER A 10 -21.28 16.78 -10.93
C SER A 10 -20.32 15.67 -10.45
N LEU A 11 -20.02 15.64 -9.16
CA LEU A 11 -19.36 14.52 -8.46
C LEU A 11 -20.22 13.23 -8.45
N ALA A 12 -21.35 13.25 -9.13
CA ALA A 12 -22.36 12.19 -9.10
C ALA A 12 -22.09 11.03 -10.06
N ASN A 13 -21.08 11.09 -10.94
CA ASN A 13 -20.80 10.01 -11.89
C ASN A 13 -19.33 9.56 -11.79
N LYS A 14 -19.10 8.52 -10.98
CA LYS A 14 -17.85 7.77 -11.04
C LYS A 14 -17.59 7.34 -12.48
N SER A 15 -16.36 7.51 -12.96
CA SER A 15 -15.94 7.03 -14.26
C SER A 15 -16.19 5.51 -14.39
N VAL A 16 -16.29 5.02 -15.62
CA VAL A 16 -16.41 3.57 -15.87
C VAL A 16 -15.24 2.81 -15.23
N VAL A 17 -14.04 3.38 -15.28
CA VAL A 17 -12.82 2.81 -14.69
C VAL A 17 -12.94 2.70 -13.18
N GLU A 18 -13.35 3.78 -12.49
CA GLU A 18 -13.55 3.77 -11.04
C GLU A 18 -14.60 2.75 -10.60
N ARG A 19 -15.69 2.60 -11.36
CA ARG A 19 -16.71 1.58 -11.07
C ARG A 19 -16.16 0.16 -11.18
N ILE A 20 -15.30 -0.11 -12.16
CA ILE A 20 -14.63 -1.42 -12.29
C ILE A 20 -13.69 -1.67 -11.13
N VAL A 21 -12.88 -0.66 -10.75
CA VAL A 21 -11.99 -0.74 -9.58
C VAL A 21 -12.79 -1.04 -8.32
N ASP A 22 -13.89 -0.33 -8.09
CA ASP A 22 -14.76 -0.54 -6.94
C ASP A 22 -15.37 -1.96 -6.93
N GLN A 23 -15.83 -2.47 -8.08
CA GLN A 23 -16.41 -3.82 -8.18
C GLN A 23 -15.39 -4.91 -7.82
N ILE A 24 -14.18 -4.82 -8.37
CA ILE A 24 -13.12 -5.79 -8.05
C ILE A 24 -12.73 -5.67 -6.58
N THR A 25 -12.58 -4.45 -6.06
CA THR A 25 -12.25 -4.22 -4.65
C THR A 25 -13.33 -4.76 -3.72
N ASN A 26 -14.60 -4.55 -4.03
CA ASN A 26 -15.72 -5.07 -3.23
C ASN A 26 -15.76 -6.60 -3.24
N ALA A 27 -15.50 -7.24 -4.39
CA ALA A 27 -15.41 -8.70 -4.48
C ALA A 27 -14.30 -9.28 -3.57
N ILE A 28 -13.17 -8.57 -3.46
CA ILE A 28 -12.08 -8.95 -2.53
C ILE A 28 -12.52 -8.76 -1.08
N ILE A 29 -13.10 -7.61 -0.73
CA ILE A 29 -13.55 -7.29 0.63
C ILE A 29 -14.62 -8.27 1.09
N ASN A 30 -15.55 -8.64 0.21
CA ASN A 30 -16.64 -9.58 0.50
C ASN A 30 -16.13 -11.05 0.55
N GLY A 31 -14.87 -11.31 0.18
CA GLY A 31 -14.31 -12.66 0.15
C GLY A 31 -14.80 -13.52 -1.01
N GLU A 32 -15.41 -12.91 -2.04
CA GLU A 32 -15.83 -13.58 -3.28
C GLU A 32 -14.63 -14.03 -4.10
N VAL A 33 -13.53 -13.29 -4.03
CA VAL A 33 -12.20 -13.64 -4.55
C VAL A 33 -11.16 -13.52 -3.44
N LYS A 34 -10.20 -14.43 -3.41
CA LYS A 34 -9.21 -14.55 -2.32
C LYS A 34 -7.81 -14.22 -2.82
N PRO A 35 -6.87 -13.87 -1.92
CA PRO A 35 -5.47 -13.77 -2.26
C PRO A 35 -4.96 -15.01 -2.99
N GLY A 36 -4.32 -14.82 -4.15
CA GLY A 36 -3.84 -15.88 -5.02
C GLY A 36 -4.81 -16.35 -6.10
N ASP A 37 -6.08 -15.97 -6.02
CA ASP A 37 -7.05 -16.33 -7.04
C ASP A 37 -6.76 -15.61 -8.36
N LYS A 38 -6.99 -16.33 -9.46
CA LYS A 38 -6.99 -15.76 -10.81
C LYS A 38 -8.31 -15.06 -11.05
N ILE A 39 -8.25 -13.80 -11.46
CA ILE A 39 -9.46 -13.07 -11.85
C ILE A 39 -9.83 -13.40 -13.31
N LEU A 40 -11.03 -13.02 -13.71
CA LEU A 40 -11.48 -13.12 -15.10
C LEU A 40 -10.50 -12.41 -16.04
N THR A 41 -10.38 -12.92 -17.25
CA THR A 41 -9.57 -12.30 -18.31
C THR A 41 -10.15 -10.95 -18.75
N GLU A 42 -9.33 -10.09 -19.38
CA GLU A 42 -9.82 -8.81 -19.91
C GLU A 42 -11.08 -8.95 -20.79
N PRO A 43 -11.16 -9.92 -21.74
CA PRO A 43 -12.39 -10.13 -22.52
C PRO A 43 -13.60 -10.51 -21.68
N GLU A 44 -13.45 -11.44 -20.74
CA GLU A 44 -14.51 -11.86 -19.83
C GLU A 44 -15.00 -10.73 -18.94
N LEU A 45 -14.09 -9.89 -18.42
CA LEU A 45 -14.44 -8.69 -17.65
C LEU A 45 -15.19 -7.66 -18.52
N CYS A 46 -14.81 -7.51 -19.80
CA CYS A 46 -15.53 -6.65 -20.73
C CYS A 46 -16.98 -7.10 -20.93
N GLU A 47 -17.17 -8.39 -21.09
CA GLU A 47 -18.48 -9.00 -21.28
C GLU A 47 -19.31 -8.89 -19.99
N THR A 48 -18.74 -9.27 -18.84
CA THR A 48 -19.40 -9.27 -17.54
C THR A 48 -19.86 -7.87 -17.13
N PHE A 49 -19.02 -6.86 -17.36
CA PHE A 49 -19.32 -5.48 -16.96
C PHE A 49 -20.00 -4.65 -18.06
N GLY A 50 -20.10 -5.17 -19.27
CA GLY A 50 -20.68 -4.45 -20.41
C GLY A 50 -19.87 -3.20 -20.80
N VAL A 51 -18.54 -3.25 -20.72
CA VAL A 51 -17.65 -2.10 -20.89
C VAL A 51 -16.55 -2.34 -21.92
N GLY A 52 -15.93 -1.26 -22.41
CA GLY A 52 -14.86 -1.35 -23.40
C GLY A 52 -13.53 -1.86 -22.81
N ARG A 53 -12.71 -2.53 -23.65
CA ARG A 53 -11.41 -3.08 -23.28
C ARG A 53 -10.45 -2.07 -22.65
N ASN A 54 -10.48 -0.82 -23.12
CA ASN A 54 -9.59 0.23 -22.58
C ASN A 54 -9.88 0.51 -21.10
N SER A 55 -11.17 0.59 -20.74
CA SER A 55 -11.58 0.83 -19.34
C SER A 55 -11.20 -0.32 -18.41
N VAL A 56 -11.39 -1.58 -18.88
CA VAL A 56 -10.97 -2.76 -18.10
C VAL A 56 -9.45 -2.77 -17.92
N ARG A 57 -8.70 -2.55 -18.99
CA ARG A 57 -7.23 -2.55 -18.92
C ARG A 57 -6.69 -1.44 -18.02
N GLU A 58 -7.30 -0.26 -18.04
CA GLU A 58 -6.93 0.84 -17.17
C GLU A 58 -7.21 0.51 -15.71
N ALA A 59 -8.38 -0.04 -15.38
CA ALA A 59 -8.72 -0.47 -14.04
C ALA A 59 -7.75 -1.55 -13.50
N ILE A 60 -7.41 -2.56 -14.33
CA ILE A 60 -6.41 -3.57 -13.97
C ILE A 60 -5.05 -2.94 -13.69
N LYS A 61 -4.60 -1.98 -14.51
CA LYS A 61 -3.33 -1.27 -14.30
C LYS A 61 -3.33 -0.47 -13.01
N ILE A 62 -4.43 0.20 -12.67
CA ILE A 62 -4.57 0.94 -11.41
C ILE A 62 -4.44 -0.02 -10.22
N LEU A 63 -5.18 -1.12 -10.21
CA LEU A 63 -5.11 -2.11 -9.12
C LEU A 63 -3.74 -2.79 -9.04
N ALA A 64 -3.09 -3.02 -10.18
CA ALA A 64 -1.73 -3.55 -10.21
C ALA A 64 -0.69 -2.53 -9.69
N ALA A 65 -0.87 -1.24 -10.00
CA ALA A 65 -0.04 -0.17 -9.46
C ALA A 65 -0.17 -0.04 -7.94
N TYR A 66 -1.37 -0.27 -7.40
CA TYR A 66 -1.61 -0.32 -5.96
C TYR A 66 -1.16 -1.62 -5.29
N GLY A 67 -0.68 -2.60 -6.07
CA GLY A 67 -0.22 -3.89 -5.54
C GLY A 67 -1.35 -4.85 -5.16
N VAL A 68 -2.60 -4.54 -5.53
CA VAL A 68 -3.76 -5.42 -5.30
C VAL A 68 -3.78 -6.57 -6.29
N LEU A 69 -3.39 -6.30 -7.54
CA LEU A 69 -3.31 -7.29 -8.60
C LEU A 69 -1.86 -7.52 -9.06
N GLU A 70 -1.59 -8.74 -9.50
CA GLU A 70 -0.35 -9.15 -10.15
C GLU A 70 -0.65 -9.63 -11.57
N ILE A 71 -0.03 -8.99 -12.57
CA ILE A 71 -0.15 -9.39 -13.97
C ILE A 71 0.98 -10.34 -14.31
N ARG A 72 0.67 -11.62 -14.56
CA ARG A 72 1.63 -12.64 -15.00
C ARG A 72 1.56 -12.78 -16.50
N ARG A 73 2.67 -12.51 -17.19
CA ARG A 73 2.73 -12.58 -18.67
C ARG A 73 2.33 -13.96 -19.15
N ALA A 74 1.47 -14.00 -20.18
CA ALA A 74 0.94 -15.23 -20.81
C ALA A 74 0.17 -16.19 -19.89
N ASP A 75 -0.09 -15.81 -18.64
CA ASP A 75 -0.79 -16.63 -17.67
C ASP A 75 -2.11 -15.98 -17.25
N GLY A 76 -2.09 -14.74 -16.81
CA GLY A 76 -3.31 -14.02 -16.42
C GLY A 76 -3.05 -12.97 -15.35
N THR A 77 -4.15 -12.53 -14.73
CA THR A 77 -4.13 -11.56 -13.65
C THR A 77 -4.63 -12.21 -12.37
N TYR A 78 -3.90 -12.02 -11.28
CA TYR A 78 -4.12 -12.67 -9.99
C TYR A 78 -4.29 -11.64 -8.89
N ILE A 79 -5.05 -11.96 -7.85
CA ILE A 79 -5.03 -11.23 -6.59
C ILE A 79 -3.67 -11.48 -5.91
N CYS A 80 -2.97 -10.43 -5.49
CA CYS A 80 -1.70 -10.60 -4.78
C CYS A 80 -1.89 -11.46 -3.52
N GLN A 81 -1.00 -12.42 -3.32
CA GLN A 81 -1.04 -13.33 -2.16
C GLN A 81 -0.46 -12.69 -0.91
N GLU A 82 0.60 -11.91 -1.10
CA GLU A 82 1.33 -11.29 -0.01
C GLU A 82 1.14 -9.78 -0.03
N TYR A 83 1.32 -9.20 1.14
CA TYR A 83 1.35 -7.76 1.28
C TYR A 83 2.41 -7.15 0.36
N ASN A 84 2.00 -6.16 -0.42
CA ASN A 84 2.90 -5.43 -1.30
C ASN A 84 3.04 -3.98 -0.78
N TYR A 85 4.28 -3.57 -0.51
CA TYR A 85 4.57 -2.20 -0.03
C TYR A 85 4.04 -1.09 -0.95
N LYS A 86 3.75 -1.39 -2.23
CA LYS A 86 3.10 -0.47 -3.17
C LYS A 86 1.73 0.02 -2.67
N MET A 87 1.04 -0.76 -1.84
CA MET A 87 -0.23 -0.36 -1.22
C MET A 87 -0.08 0.86 -0.31
N LEU A 88 1.11 1.10 0.23
CA LEU A 88 1.40 2.26 1.08
C LEU A 88 1.73 3.54 0.33
N TYR A 89 2.15 3.46 -0.94
CA TYR A 89 2.57 4.65 -1.69
C TYR A 89 1.51 5.76 -1.77
N PRO A 90 0.23 5.48 -2.06
CA PRO A 90 -0.78 6.54 -2.06
C PRO A 90 -0.91 7.26 -0.72
N ILE A 91 -0.78 6.53 0.38
CA ILE A 91 -0.81 7.08 1.75
C ILE A 91 0.42 7.94 1.98
N LEU A 92 1.61 7.44 1.62
CA LEU A 92 2.87 8.18 1.74
C LEU A 92 2.86 9.48 0.93
N TYR A 93 2.35 9.44 -0.30
CA TYR A 93 2.22 10.64 -1.12
C TYR A 93 1.25 11.65 -0.50
N GLY A 94 0.11 11.20 0.03
CA GLY A 94 -0.83 12.06 0.75
C GLY A 94 -0.17 12.78 1.92
N ILE A 95 0.68 12.06 2.66
CA ILE A 95 1.45 12.59 3.79
C ILE A 95 2.53 13.59 3.32
N ILE A 96 3.32 13.24 2.29
CA ILE A 96 4.42 14.07 1.79
C ILE A 96 3.91 15.40 1.20
N LEU A 97 2.76 15.38 0.55
CA LEU A 97 2.16 16.55 -0.09
C LEU A 97 1.51 17.53 0.89
N GLN A 98 1.29 17.16 2.14
CA GLN A 98 0.78 18.06 3.17
C GLN A 98 1.91 18.93 3.75
N LYS A 99 1.79 20.25 3.63
CA LYS A 99 2.84 21.21 4.04
C LYS A 99 3.22 21.17 5.51
N ASP A 100 2.32 20.74 6.40
CA ASP A 100 2.50 20.74 7.86
C ASP A 100 2.43 19.35 8.50
N SER A 101 2.62 18.30 7.71
CA SER A 101 2.42 16.91 8.15
C SER A 101 3.51 16.37 9.09
N LYS A 102 4.70 17.00 9.15
CA LYS A 102 5.83 16.46 9.93
C LYS A 102 5.47 16.20 11.39
N GLN A 103 4.86 17.19 12.05
CA GLN A 103 4.50 17.06 13.46
C GLN A 103 3.40 16.00 13.66
N GLN A 104 2.38 16.01 12.81
CA GLN A 104 1.28 15.03 12.87
C GLN A 104 1.76 13.60 12.62
N ILE A 105 2.73 13.42 11.70
CA ILE A 105 3.35 12.10 11.43
C ILE A 105 4.13 11.63 12.66
N ILE A 106 4.91 12.51 13.30
CA ILE A 106 5.65 12.18 14.51
C ILE A 106 4.69 11.77 15.64
N GLU A 107 3.58 12.49 15.81
CA GLU A 107 2.57 12.18 16.81
C GLU A 107 1.87 10.85 16.53
N LEU A 108 1.44 10.62 15.28
CA LEU A 108 0.86 9.35 14.85
C LEU A 108 1.85 8.19 15.06
N ARG A 109 3.10 8.38 14.66
CA ARG A 109 4.15 7.38 14.85
C ARG A 109 4.35 7.03 16.31
N LYS A 110 4.43 8.03 17.21
CA LYS A 110 4.54 7.78 18.66
C LYS A 110 3.43 6.90 19.18
N VAL A 111 2.18 7.14 18.76
CA VAL A 111 1.03 6.34 19.19
C VAL A 111 1.13 4.91 18.68
N ILE A 112 1.49 4.74 17.40
CA ILE A 112 1.62 3.43 16.77
C ILE A 112 2.80 2.65 17.37
N ASP A 113 3.98 3.28 17.50
CA ASP A 113 5.18 2.63 18.00
C ASP A 113 4.96 2.14 19.44
N VAL A 114 4.33 2.94 20.31
CA VAL A 114 4.00 2.52 21.68
C VAL A 114 3.01 1.34 21.68
N GLY A 115 2.00 1.36 20.83
CA GLY A 115 1.02 0.28 20.70
C GLY A 115 1.67 -1.02 20.22
N ILE A 116 2.53 -0.95 19.21
CA ILE A 116 3.28 -2.09 18.68
C ILE A 116 4.19 -2.66 19.76
N MET A 117 4.96 -1.83 20.46
CA MET A 117 5.86 -2.26 21.53
C MET A 117 5.10 -2.95 22.68
N HIS A 118 3.94 -2.43 23.04
CA HIS A 118 3.11 -3.04 24.07
C HIS A 118 2.63 -4.45 23.69
N GLU A 119 2.22 -4.66 22.46
CA GLU A 119 1.80 -5.97 21.95
C GLU A 119 3.00 -6.91 21.73
N ALA A 120 4.12 -6.40 21.23
CA ALA A 120 5.35 -7.17 21.05
C ALA A 120 5.87 -7.72 22.38
N MET A 121 5.94 -6.89 23.42
CA MET A 121 6.42 -7.33 24.75
C MET A 121 5.63 -8.52 25.34
N LYS A 122 4.36 -8.69 24.96
CA LYS A 122 3.54 -9.83 25.42
C LYS A 122 3.93 -11.15 24.78
N ARG A 123 4.57 -11.11 23.62
CA ARG A 123 4.89 -12.27 22.78
C ARG A 123 6.39 -12.49 22.59
N MET A 124 7.20 -11.55 23.02
CA MET A 124 8.64 -11.51 22.80
C MET A 124 9.35 -12.68 23.49
N THR A 125 10.19 -13.37 22.74
CA THR A 125 11.05 -14.45 23.24
C THR A 125 12.45 -13.93 23.52
N SER A 126 13.28 -14.74 24.21
CA SER A 126 14.70 -14.40 24.41
C SER A 126 15.49 -14.31 23.10
N GLU A 127 15.07 -15.05 22.07
CA GLU A 127 15.69 -15.00 20.74
C GLU A 127 15.36 -13.68 20.05
N ASP A 128 14.12 -13.20 20.16
CA ASP A 128 13.72 -11.91 19.63
C ASP A 128 14.49 -10.75 20.27
N LEU A 129 14.74 -10.82 21.58
CA LEU A 129 15.56 -9.85 22.29
C LEU A 129 17.00 -9.81 21.75
N GLN A 130 17.61 -10.96 21.51
CA GLN A 130 18.96 -11.01 20.93
C GLN A 130 19.02 -10.43 19.52
N ARG A 131 17.99 -10.69 18.70
CA ARG A 131 17.88 -10.09 17.35
C ARG A 131 17.74 -8.57 17.43
N LEU A 132 16.94 -8.08 18.37
CA LEU A 132 16.77 -6.67 18.64
C LEU A 132 18.07 -5.98 19.05
N GLU A 133 18.82 -6.58 19.97
CA GLU A 133 20.13 -6.07 20.42
C GLU A 133 21.11 -6.01 19.26
N ALA A 134 21.14 -7.02 18.38
CA ALA A 134 21.98 -7.01 17.19
C ALA A 134 21.62 -5.85 16.24
N VAL A 135 20.34 -5.64 15.95
CA VAL A 135 19.88 -4.54 15.08
C VAL A 135 20.22 -3.17 15.69
N ILE A 136 20.06 -2.98 17.00
CA ILE A 136 20.43 -1.74 17.68
C ILE A 136 21.92 -1.47 17.53
N LYS A 137 22.77 -2.49 17.72
CA LYS A 137 24.20 -2.38 17.56
C LYS A 137 24.59 -1.98 16.13
N ASP A 138 23.99 -2.63 15.12
CA ASP A 138 24.21 -2.30 13.72
C ASP A 138 23.80 -0.85 13.39
N MET A 139 22.70 -0.36 14.00
CA MET A 139 22.26 1.02 13.86
C MET A 139 23.26 2.00 14.51
N GLU A 140 23.75 1.70 15.70
CA GLU A 140 24.75 2.52 16.39
C GLU A 140 26.05 2.62 15.58
N GLU A 141 26.50 1.51 15.02
CA GLU A 141 27.68 1.47 14.14
C GLU A 141 27.47 2.28 12.86
N GLU A 142 26.27 2.22 12.26
CA GLU A 142 25.95 2.99 11.04
C GLU A 142 25.92 4.51 11.31
N ILE A 143 25.34 4.92 12.43
CA ILE A 143 25.26 6.34 12.82
C ILE A 143 26.63 6.96 13.07
N GLN A 144 27.62 6.17 13.51
CA GLN A 144 28.98 6.65 13.77
C GLN A 144 29.83 6.83 12.50
N LYS A 145 29.36 6.40 11.33
CA LYS A 145 30.06 6.60 10.06
C LYS A 145 30.05 8.08 9.65
N GLU A 146 31.11 8.56 9.03
CA GLU A 146 31.22 9.93 8.52
C GLU A 146 30.08 10.31 7.54
N ASN A 147 29.53 9.34 6.82
CA ASN A 147 28.38 9.49 5.92
C ASN A 147 27.37 8.37 6.16
N PRO A 148 26.53 8.47 7.19
CA PRO A 148 25.52 7.42 7.47
C PRO A 148 24.51 7.32 6.33
N SER A 149 24.28 6.09 5.86
CA SER A 149 23.29 5.82 4.83
C SER A 149 21.87 5.92 5.40
N SER A 150 21.15 6.96 5.00
CA SER A 150 19.73 7.11 5.37
C SER A 150 18.88 5.90 4.97
N GLY A 151 19.25 5.23 3.87
CA GLY A 151 18.60 4.00 3.43
C GLY A 151 18.84 2.82 4.36
N THR A 152 20.08 2.63 4.83
CA THR A 152 20.44 1.56 5.76
C THR A 152 19.74 1.76 7.11
N ILE A 153 19.73 2.98 7.64
CA ILE A 153 19.01 3.32 8.88
C ILE A 153 17.52 3.03 8.74
N LEU A 154 16.91 3.38 7.61
CA LEU A 154 15.50 3.10 7.34
C LEU A 154 15.21 1.59 7.28
N ILE A 155 16.07 0.82 6.63
CA ILE A 155 15.94 -0.65 6.53
C ILE A 155 16.06 -1.28 7.92
N LEU A 156 17.03 -0.88 8.73
CA LEU A 156 17.20 -1.37 10.09
C LEU A 156 15.99 -1.01 10.98
N MET A 157 15.43 0.19 10.82
CA MET A 157 14.16 0.56 11.48
C MET A 157 13.00 -0.33 11.05
N PHE A 158 12.93 -0.75 9.77
CA PHE A 158 11.88 -1.66 9.30
C PHE A 158 12.05 -3.08 9.85
N VAL A 159 13.28 -3.57 9.97
CA VAL A 159 13.56 -4.89 10.59
C VAL A 159 13.16 -4.92 12.07
N PHE A 160 13.19 -3.76 12.73
CA PHE A 160 12.74 -3.62 14.13
C PHE A 160 11.21 -3.76 14.30
N ILE A 161 10.45 -3.70 13.21
CA ILE A 161 8.96 -3.72 13.23
C ILE A 161 8.40 -5.10 12.78
N GLN A 162 9.24 -6.00 12.25
CA GLN A 162 8.85 -7.37 11.86
C GLN A 162 9.00 -8.35 13.01
#